data_f133bc148b37d88f015bcf5ff7ca46e6
#
_entry.id   f133bc148b37d88f015bcf5ff7ca46e6
#
_cell.length_a   1.000
_cell.length_b   1.000
_cell.length_c   1.000
_cell.angle_alpha   90.00
_cell.angle_beta   90.00
_cell.angle_gamma   90.00
#
_symmetry.space_group_name_H-M   'P 1'
#
loop_
_entity.id
_entity.type
_entity.pdbx_description
1 polymer ?
#
loop_
_entity_poly.entity_id
_entity_poly.type
_entity_poly.pdbx_seq_one_letter_code
_entity_poly.pdbx_strand_id
1 'polypeptide(L)'
;AKLKDKKDFRKNLSRAVNRGLNESAALAALTTNPAKEFGQAKRLGKVAPGFIANLVVTDGNYFDKKSKVQSVWIDGNEYEVAPDPLVDAVGDWTLKEGSNSWKLSVKADGGSLNLDEKKLELANYKLDQDRISFSVNADTKLQKDVTRFKGTIAGGKATGYVFYPDGSSSGWIAVLDSVKIEKGKKSKKESASNLSLVFPEGAYGLHEDVPSPKTILINDATIWTSGKKGVLKEYDILIQDGKVKKIAINISLPRGNALIIDGTGKHVTPGLIDAHSHMAGESINEGFQNVTAEVRMRDVIEPNDVAMYRALAGGLTTINLLHGSANPIGGQNVVMKLRWGSFSDDLIFKPAPQGIKFALGENVKRVRSYGRYPET
;
A
#
# COMPACT_ATOMS: atom_id res chain seq x y z
N ALA A 1 2.73 22.36 -1.86
CA ALA A 1 1.77 22.60 -0.77
C ALA A 1 2.27 21.87 0.48
N LYS A 2 2.40 22.57 1.60
CA LYS A 2 2.87 21.98 2.86
C LYS A 2 1.77 21.04 3.40
N LEU A 3 2.00 19.73 3.42
CA LEU A 3 1.11 18.78 4.08
C LEU A 3 1.16 19.01 5.60
N LYS A 4 0.01 19.21 6.22
CA LYS A 4 -0.09 19.39 7.69
C LYS A 4 0.25 18.08 8.41
N ASP A 5 -0.13 16.95 7.83
CA ASP A 5 0.21 15.60 8.28
C ASP A 5 0.54 14.72 7.07
N LYS A 6 1.69 14.04 7.10
CA LYS A 6 2.16 13.18 5.98
C LYS A 6 1.22 12.01 5.72
N LYS A 7 0.57 11.47 6.74
CA LYS A 7 -0.43 10.37 6.61
C LYS A 7 -1.65 10.76 5.79
N ASP A 8 -1.92 12.07 5.63
CA ASP A 8 -3.02 12.55 4.81
C ASP A 8 -2.67 12.69 3.31
N PHE A 9 -1.45 12.29 2.88
CA PHE A 9 -1.00 12.47 1.50
C PHE A 9 -2.00 11.88 0.50
N ARG A 10 -2.29 10.59 0.58
CA ARG A 10 -3.20 9.90 -0.34
C ARG A 10 -4.62 10.45 -0.26
N LYS A 11 -5.12 10.73 0.93
CA LYS A 11 -6.43 11.36 1.14
C LYS A 11 -6.54 12.73 0.48
N ASN A 12 -5.49 13.55 0.57
CA ASN A 12 -5.47 14.87 -0.06
C ASN A 12 -5.32 14.78 -1.58
N LEU A 13 -4.56 13.79 -2.07
CA LEU A 13 -4.43 13.51 -3.50
C LEU A 13 -5.78 13.06 -4.09
N SER A 14 -6.46 12.11 -3.45
CA SER A 14 -7.81 11.70 -3.82
C SER A 14 -8.79 12.88 -3.84
N ARG A 15 -8.71 13.77 -2.86
CA ARG A 15 -9.52 15.01 -2.84
C ARG A 15 -9.21 15.93 -4.02
N ALA A 16 -7.94 16.06 -4.41
CA ALA A 16 -7.54 16.89 -5.56
C ALA A 16 -8.08 16.31 -6.87
N VAL A 17 -8.00 15.00 -7.06
CA VAL A 17 -8.57 14.30 -8.21
C VAL A 17 -10.09 14.48 -8.26
N ASN A 18 -10.80 14.31 -7.15
CA ASN A 18 -12.25 14.54 -7.07
C ASN A 18 -12.66 16.01 -7.31
N ARG A 19 -11.70 16.94 -7.28
CA ARG A 19 -11.91 18.37 -7.59
C ARG A 19 -11.40 18.77 -8.98
N GLY A 20 -11.10 17.80 -9.85
CA GLY A 20 -10.77 18.02 -11.24
C GLY A 20 -9.29 17.89 -11.62
N LEU A 21 -8.41 17.48 -10.69
CA LEU A 21 -7.07 17.07 -11.08
C LEU A 21 -7.17 15.78 -11.92
N ASN A 22 -6.66 15.80 -13.13
CA ASN A 22 -6.65 14.61 -13.99
C ASN A 22 -5.83 13.48 -13.38
N GLU A 23 -6.40 12.27 -13.30
CA GLU A 23 -5.76 11.09 -12.69
C GLU A 23 -4.43 10.73 -13.34
N SER A 24 -4.36 10.76 -14.67
CA SER A 24 -3.12 10.47 -15.40
C SER A 24 -2.04 11.52 -15.11
N ALA A 25 -2.40 12.80 -14.96
CA ALA A 25 -1.48 13.84 -14.55
C ALA A 25 -1.01 13.68 -13.10
N ALA A 26 -1.93 13.29 -12.20
CA ALA A 26 -1.59 12.99 -10.81
C ALA A 26 -0.63 11.79 -10.71
N LEU A 27 -0.88 10.72 -11.48
CA LEU A 27 0.01 9.57 -11.52
C LEU A 27 1.36 9.92 -12.14
N ALA A 28 1.39 10.69 -13.23
CA ALA A 28 2.62 11.15 -13.85
C ALA A 28 3.50 11.96 -12.88
N ALA A 29 2.90 12.80 -12.05
CA ALA A 29 3.62 13.57 -11.02
C ALA A 29 4.33 12.68 -9.98
N LEU A 30 3.83 11.46 -9.76
CA LEU A 30 4.37 10.50 -8.80
C LEU A 30 5.25 9.41 -9.45
N THR A 31 5.32 9.35 -10.77
CA THR A 31 5.98 8.26 -11.49
C THR A 31 6.88 8.77 -12.61
N THR A 32 6.32 9.16 -13.76
CA THR A 32 7.09 9.52 -14.96
C THR A 32 7.85 10.83 -14.82
N ASN A 33 7.30 11.84 -14.15
CA ASN A 33 7.98 13.12 -13.97
C ASN A 33 9.24 12.97 -13.10
N PRO A 34 9.17 12.40 -11.88
CA PRO A 34 10.38 12.20 -11.08
C PRO A 34 11.37 11.23 -11.74
N ALA A 35 10.90 10.20 -12.46
CA ALA A 35 11.80 9.34 -13.22
C ALA A 35 12.58 10.11 -14.31
N LYS A 36 11.94 11.10 -14.93
CA LYS A 36 12.59 12.01 -15.89
C LYS A 36 13.63 12.90 -15.20
N GLU A 37 13.27 13.52 -14.07
CA GLU A 37 14.18 14.36 -13.28
C GLU A 37 15.44 13.59 -12.85
N PHE A 38 15.30 12.31 -12.53
CA PHE A 38 16.43 11.43 -12.18
C PHE A 38 17.19 10.89 -13.40
N GLY A 39 16.88 11.31 -14.63
CA GLY A 39 17.49 10.74 -15.84
C GLY A 39 17.15 9.26 -16.08
N GLN A 40 16.12 8.72 -15.40
CA GLN A 40 15.76 7.29 -15.44
C GLN A 40 14.47 7.01 -16.22
N ALA A 41 14.00 7.93 -17.04
CA ALA A 41 12.74 7.82 -17.80
C ALA A 41 12.66 6.60 -18.75
N LYS A 42 13.80 5.96 -19.06
CA LYS A 42 13.87 4.73 -19.87
C LYS A 42 13.79 3.44 -19.05
N ARG A 43 13.82 3.54 -17.72
CA ARG A 43 13.89 2.38 -16.81
C ARG A 43 12.84 2.37 -15.71
N LEU A 44 12.39 3.55 -15.26
CA LEU A 44 11.45 3.75 -14.16
C LEU A 44 10.23 4.57 -14.57
N GLY A 45 9.18 4.53 -13.76
CA GLY A 45 7.99 5.37 -13.84
C GLY A 45 6.95 4.92 -14.85
N LYS A 46 7.10 3.73 -15.46
CA LYS A 46 6.13 3.16 -16.40
C LYS A 46 5.97 1.65 -16.21
N VAL A 47 4.77 1.16 -16.46
CA VAL A 47 4.53 -0.27 -16.66
C VAL A 47 4.63 -0.52 -18.18
N ALA A 48 5.80 -0.95 -18.64
CA ALA A 48 6.08 -1.19 -20.05
C ALA A 48 7.21 -2.23 -20.24
N PRO A 49 7.22 -2.99 -21.34
CA PRO A 49 8.30 -3.92 -21.63
C PRO A 49 9.67 -3.25 -21.58
N GLY A 50 10.63 -3.90 -20.92
CA GLY A 50 11.99 -3.39 -20.69
C GLY A 50 12.16 -2.49 -19.47
N PHE A 51 11.07 -1.99 -18.86
CA PHE A 51 11.12 -1.26 -17.62
C PHE A 51 11.32 -2.18 -16.42
N ILE A 52 11.93 -1.64 -15.37
CA ILE A 52 12.09 -2.34 -14.11
C ILE A 52 10.70 -2.60 -13.52
N ALA A 53 10.47 -3.81 -13.01
CA ALA A 53 9.22 -4.20 -12.38
C ALA A 53 9.12 -3.61 -10.95
N ASN A 54 9.02 -2.29 -10.86
CA ASN A 54 8.63 -1.56 -9.68
C ASN A 54 7.15 -1.22 -9.81
N LEU A 55 6.29 -1.95 -9.09
CA LEU A 55 4.84 -1.91 -9.27
C LEU A 55 4.14 -1.72 -7.94
N VAL A 56 2.92 -1.20 -7.99
CA VAL A 56 1.97 -1.17 -6.87
C VAL A 56 0.71 -1.91 -7.31
N VAL A 57 0.25 -2.85 -6.50
CA VAL A 57 -1.00 -3.57 -6.69
C VAL A 57 -2.02 -3.07 -5.67
N THR A 58 -3.18 -2.68 -6.13
CA THR A 58 -4.28 -2.16 -5.29
C THR A 58 -5.58 -2.90 -5.58
N ASP A 59 -6.48 -2.96 -4.60
CA ASP A 59 -7.80 -3.60 -4.72
C ASP A 59 -8.83 -2.76 -5.50
N GLY A 60 -8.40 -1.62 -6.04
CA GLY A 60 -9.21 -0.71 -6.85
C GLY A 60 -8.38 0.45 -7.39
N ASN A 61 -9.04 1.51 -7.88
CA ASN A 61 -8.33 2.69 -8.36
C ASN A 61 -7.48 3.32 -7.25
N TYR A 62 -6.18 3.55 -7.49
CA TYR A 62 -5.24 4.12 -6.51
C TYR A 62 -5.74 5.45 -5.92
N PHE A 63 -6.47 6.25 -6.68
CA PHE A 63 -7.00 7.54 -6.26
C PHE A 63 -8.32 7.45 -5.50
N ASP A 64 -8.94 6.27 -5.43
CA ASP A 64 -10.12 6.07 -4.58
C ASP A 64 -9.71 6.00 -3.11
N LYS A 65 -10.45 6.73 -2.26
CA LYS A 65 -10.22 6.75 -0.80
C LYS A 65 -10.38 5.37 -0.16
N LYS A 66 -11.22 4.50 -0.72
CA LYS A 66 -11.48 3.15 -0.17
C LYS A 66 -10.45 2.12 -0.62
N SER A 67 -9.78 2.34 -1.75
CA SER A 67 -8.80 1.42 -2.29
C SER A 67 -7.57 1.27 -1.37
N LYS A 68 -7.06 0.08 -1.23
CA LYS A 68 -5.87 -0.26 -0.42
C LYS A 68 -4.74 -0.75 -1.31
N VAL A 69 -3.51 -0.50 -0.90
CA VAL A 69 -2.34 -1.16 -1.48
C VAL A 69 -2.29 -2.58 -0.92
N GLN A 70 -2.28 -3.57 -1.78
CA GLN A 70 -2.16 -4.98 -1.41
C GLN A 70 -0.71 -5.43 -1.39
N SER A 71 0.02 -5.13 -2.45
CA SER A 71 1.44 -5.41 -2.51
C SER A 71 2.20 -4.35 -3.30
N VAL A 72 3.49 -4.28 -3.05
CA VAL A 72 4.45 -3.46 -3.77
C VAL A 72 5.54 -4.37 -4.31
N TRP A 73 5.98 -4.12 -5.53
CA TRP A 73 7.01 -4.90 -6.20
C TRP A 73 8.22 -4.02 -6.45
N ILE A 74 9.40 -4.47 -6.08
CA ILE A 74 10.67 -3.79 -6.33
C ILE A 74 11.61 -4.76 -7.03
N ASP A 75 12.03 -4.41 -8.22
CA ASP A 75 12.88 -5.27 -9.07
C ASP A 75 12.30 -6.68 -9.31
N GLY A 76 10.96 -6.80 -9.28
CA GLY A 76 10.26 -8.07 -9.42
C GLY A 76 10.11 -8.88 -8.14
N ASN A 77 10.56 -8.37 -6.99
CA ASN A 77 10.31 -8.98 -5.67
C ASN A 77 9.07 -8.37 -5.03
N GLU A 78 8.20 -9.22 -4.49
CA GLU A 78 6.96 -8.79 -3.85
C GLU A 78 7.17 -8.44 -2.38
N TYR A 79 6.55 -7.34 -1.96
CA TYR A 79 6.41 -6.92 -0.58
C TYR A 79 4.91 -6.82 -0.30
N GLU A 80 4.37 -7.80 0.39
CA GLU A 80 2.98 -7.84 0.77
C GLU A 80 2.70 -6.80 1.86
N VAL A 81 1.70 -5.94 1.64
CA VAL A 81 1.36 -4.82 2.54
C VAL A 81 0.05 -5.08 3.27
N ALA A 82 -0.93 -5.57 2.54
CA ALA A 82 -2.25 -5.92 3.06
C ALA A 82 -2.66 -7.26 2.44
N PRO A 83 -2.36 -8.39 3.12
CA PRO A 83 -2.77 -9.69 2.64
C PRO A 83 -4.30 -9.79 2.54
N ASP A 84 -4.77 -10.58 1.58
CA ASP A 84 -6.19 -10.91 1.49
C ASP A 84 -6.65 -11.55 2.82
N PRO A 85 -7.89 -11.36 3.25
CA PRO A 85 -8.41 -12.01 4.44
C PRO A 85 -8.23 -13.54 4.39
N LEU A 86 -7.80 -14.15 5.50
CA LEU A 86 -7.60 -15.60 5.60
C LEU A 86 -8.90 -16.41 5.42
N VAL A 87 -10.05 -15.74 5.56
CA VAL A 87 -11.38 -16.33 5.49
C VAL A 87 -12.27 -15.52 4.59
N ASP A 88 -13.12 -16.20 3.82
CA ASP A 88 -14.22 -15.56 3.10
C ASP A 88 -15.43 -15.45 4.03
N ALA A 89 -15.88 -14.24 4.31
CA ALA A 89 -17.06 -13.97 5.12
C ALA A 89 -18.32 -13.75 4.26
N VAL A 90 -18.18 -13.71 2.93
CA VAL A 90 -19.29 -13.40 2.01
C VAL A 90 -20.32 -14.52 2.03
N GLY A 91 -21.56 -14.18 2.38
CA GLY A 91 -22.65 -15.14 2.48
C GLY A 91 -23.75 -14.70 3.44
N ASP A 92 -24.70 -15.61 3.62
CA ASP A 92 -25.76 -15.44 4.59
C ASP A 92 -25.46 -16.27 5.84
N TRP A 93 -25.60 -15.63 6.98
CA TRP A 93 -25.26 -16.19 8.28
C TRP A 93 -26.48 -16.15 9.22
N THR A 94 -26.62 -17.13 10.06
CA THR A 94 -27.52 -17.07 11.21
C THR A 94 -26.72 -16.68 12.44
N LEU A 95 -26.92 -15.46 12.94
CA LEU A 95 -26.28 -14.92 14.13
C LEU A 95 -27.21 -15.14 15.33
N LYS A 96 -26.67 -15.70 16.42
CA LYS A 96 -27.37 -15.97 17.69
C LYS A 96 -26.70 -15.25 18.83
N GLU A 97 -27.49 -14.68 19.70
CA GLU A 97 -27.09 -14.08 20.96
C GLU A 97 -28.12 -14.46 22.03
N GLY A 98 -27.72 -15.28 23.00
CA GLY A 98 -28.64 -15.86 23.96
C GLY A 98 -29.77 -16.63 23.26
N SER A 99 -31.02 -16.25 23.51
CA SER A 99 -32.21 -16.79 22.84
C SER A 99 -32.56 -16.12 21.50
N ASN A 100 -31.92 -14.99 21.18
CA ASN A 100 -32.20 -14.24 19.96
C ASN A 100 -31.47 -14.85 18.76
N SER A 101 -32.11 -14.76 17.57
CA SER A 101 -31.55 -15.26 16.32
C SER A 101 -31.87 -14.31 15.17
N TRP A 102 -30.84 -13.84 14.46
CA TRP A 102 -30.94 -12.86 13.40
C TRP A 102 -30.27 -13.34 12.12
N LYS A 103 -30.67 -12.79 10.98
CA LYS A 103 -30.04 -13.04 9.68
C LYS A 103 -29.02 -11.92 9.40
N LEU A 104 -27.76 -12.33 9.23
CA LEU A 104 -26.65 -11.47 8.84
C LEU A 104 -26.25 -11.82 7.40
N SER A 105 -26.34 -10.86 6.49
CA SER A 105 -25.89 -11.00 5.11
C SER A 105 -24.61 -10.20 4.93
N VAL A 106 -23.50 -10.85 4.61
CA VAL A 106 -22.19 -10.23 4.40
C VAL A 106 -21.86 -10.21 2.92
N LYS A 107 -21.38 -9.07 2.45
CA LYS A 107 -20.83 -8.83 1.10
C LYS A 107 -19.36 -8.41 1.23
N ALA A 108 -18.65 -8.33 0.11
CA ALA A 108 -17.22 -7.99 0.09
C ALA A 108 -16.90 -6.64 0.79
N ASP A 109 -17.79 -5.65 0.71
CA ASP A 109 -17.58 -4.29 1.23
C ASP A 109 -18.61 -3.85 2.28
N GLY A 110 -19.39 -4.77 2.85
CA GLY A 110 -20.43 -4.45 3.83
C GLY A 110 -21.46 -5.54 3.99
N GLY A 111 -22.73 -5.18 4.11
CA GLY A 111 -23.82 -6.13 4.26
C GLY A 111 -24.97 -5.58 5.07
N SER A 112 -25.83 -6.46 5.60
CA SER A 112 -26.96 -6.09 6.43
C SER A 112 -27.25 -7.11 7.53
N LEU A 113 -27.75 -6.64 8.66
CA LEU A 113 -28.27 -7.43 9.76
C LEU A 113 -29.78 -7.21 9.86
N ASN A 114 -30.56 -8.29 9.79
CA ASN A 114 -32.01 -8.22 10.01
C ASN A 114 -32.29 -8.43 11.49
N LEU A 115 -32.65 -7.37 12.18
CA LEU A 115 -33.12 -7.35 13.56
C LEU A 115 -34.64 -7.31 13.52
N ASP A 116 -35.27 -8.43 13.89
CA ASP A 116 -36.73 -8.62 13.80
C ASP A 116 -37.24 -8.33 12.37
N GLU A 117 -38.05 -7.33 12.19
CA GLU A 117 -38.59 -6.92 10.88
C GLU A 117 -37.76 -5.80 10.21
N LYS A 118 -36.70 -5.31 10.85
CA LYS A 118 -35.88 -4.19 10.34
C LYS A 118 -34.58 -4.70 9.75
N LYS A 119 -34.33 -4.34 8.51
CA LYS A 119 -33.05 -4.53 7.83
C LYS A 119 -32.13 -3.33 8.11
N LEU A 120 -31.03 -3.56 8.80
CA LEU A 120 -30.03 -2.55 9.14
C LEU A 120 -28.76 -2.79 8.32
N GLU A 121 -28.28 -1.78 7.61
CA GLU A 121 -27.03 -1.85 6.89
C GLU A 121 -25.83 -1.87 7.86
N LEU A 122 -24.81 -2.67 7.53
CA LEU A 122 -23.58 -2.72 8.32
C LEU A 122 -22.76 -1.44 8.12
N ALA A 123 -22.55 -0.69 9.19
CA ALA A 123 -21.64 0.43 9.21
C ALA A 123 -20.27 -0.01 9.74
N ASN A 124 -19.19 0.64 9.27
CA ASN A 124 -17.82 0.36 9.69
C ASN A 124 -17.43 -1.12 9.57
N TYR A 125 -17.97 -1.81 8.55
CA TYR A 125 -17.61 -3.20 8.28
C TYR A 125 -16.11 -3.31 7.97
N LYS A 126 -15.46 -4.27 8.63
CA LYS A 126 -14.05 -4.62 8.40
C LYS A 126 -13.87 -6.11 8.59
N LEU A 127 -13.27 -6.74 7.61
CA LEU A 127 -12.68 -8.08 7.72
C LEU A 127 -11.16 -7.91 7.63
N ASP A 128 -10.44 -8.39 8.64
CA ASP A 128 -9.00 -8.29 8.76
C ASP A 128 -8.47 -9.67 9.17
N GLN A 129 -7.86 -10.34 8.22
CA GLN A 129 -7.50 -11.75 8.35
C GLN A 129 -8.73 -12.63 8.63
N ASP A 130 -8.88 -13.12 9.83
CA ASP A 130 -10.01 -13.89 10.36
C ASP A 130 -10.95 -13.07 11.27
N ARG A 131 -10.64 -11.77 11.46
CA ARG A 131 -11.38 -10.91 12.40
C ARG A 131 -12.43 -10.07 11.69
N ILE A 132 -13.68 -10.27 12.07
CA ILE A 132 -14.81 -9.47 11.58
C ILE A 132 -15.21 -8.41 12.60
N SER A 133 -15.46 -7.21 12.14
CA SER A 133 -16.07 -6.15 12.95
C SER A 133 -17.04 -5.32 12.13
N PHE A 134 -18.14 -4.95 12.71
CA PHE A 134 -19.14 -4.05 12.13
C PHE A 134 -19.97 -3.38 13.21
N SER A 135 -20.73 -2.37 12.82
CA SER A 135 -21.72 -1.73 13.69
C SER A 135 -23.04 -1.62 12.96
N VAL A 136 -24.13 -1.58 13.74
CA VAL A 136 -25.47 -1.26 13.25
C VAL A 136 -26.02 -0.08 14.04
N ASN A 137 -26.75 0.79 13.34
CA ASN A 137 -27.41 1.95 13.94
C ASN A 137 -28.90 1.63 14.03
N ALA A 138 -29.42 1.45 15.23
CA ALA A 138 -30.84 1.40 15.46
C ALA A 138 -31.34 2.84 15.72
N ASP A 139 -31.83 3.52 14.68
CA ASP A 139 -32.44 4.84 14.84
C ASP A 139 -33.76 4.71 15.59
N THR A 140 -33.73 5.01 16.87
CA THR A 140 -34.91 5.49 17.57
C THR A 140 -34.88 7.03 17.56
N LYS A 141 -36.02 7.67 17.42
CA LYS A 141 -36.17 9.13 17.21
C LYS A 141 -35.48 10.05 18.25
N LEU A 142 -34.78 9.48 19.25
CA LEU A 142 -34.21 10.19 20.38
C LEU A 142 -32.73 9.88 20.70
N GLN A 143 -32.13 8.80 20.16
CA GLN A 143 -30.73 8.46 20.41
C GLN A 143 -30.14 7.73 19.19
N LYS A 144 -28.90 8.11 18.78
CA LYS A 144 -28.10 7.34 17.82
C LYS A 144 -27.43 6.18 18.57
N ASP A 145 -28.15 5.10 18.73
CA ASP A 145 -27.65 3.92 19.42
C ASP A 145 -26.82 3.06 18.47
N VAL A 146 -25.52 3.06 18.65
CA VAL A 146 -24.55 2.28 17.86
C VAL A 146 -24.23 0.98 18.58
N THR A 147 -24.73 -0.12 18.09
CA THR A 147 -24.36 -1.46 18.56
C THR A 147 -23.15 -1.97 17.73
N ARG A 148 -22.11 -2.44 18.40
CA ARG A 148 -20.85 -2.87 17.77
C ARG A 148 -20.63 -4.36 17.95
N PHE A 149 -20.33 -5.05 16.86
CA PHE A 149 -19.99 -6.47 16.82
C PHE A 149 -18.50 -6.62 16.53
N LYS A 150 -17.83 -7.51 17.27
CA LYS A 150 -16.45 -7.93 17.00
C LYS A 150 -16.35 -9.43 17.20
N GLY A 151 -15.66 -10.12 16.31
CA GLY A 151 -15.52 -11.56 16.39
C GLY A 151 -14.45 -12.11 15.48
N THR A 152 -14.29 -13.43 15.53
CA THR A 152 -13.34 -14.21 14.75
C THR A 152 -14.09 -15.28 13.98
N ILE A 153 -13.72 -15.50 12.71
CA ILE A 153 -14.32 -16.48 11.82
C ILE A 153 -13.37 -17.67 11.66
N ALA A 154 -13.90 -18.87 11.87
CA ALA A 154 -13.16 -20.11 11.61
C ALA A 154 -14.14 -21.21 11.17
N GLY A 155 -13.82 -21.94 10.09
CA GLY A 155 -14.56 -23.11 9.66
C GLY A 155 -16.07 -22.89 9.45
N GLY A 156 -16.48 -21.76 8.90
CA GLY A 156 -17.89 -21.43 8.67
C GLY A 156 -18.68 -21.02 9.95
N LYS A 157 -17.96 -20.79 11.04
CA LYS A 157 -18.51 -20.19 12.28
C LYS A 157 -17.81 -18.88 12.58
N ALA A 158 -18.56 -17.91 13.09
CA ALA A 158 -18.03 -16.71 13.69
C ALA A 158 -18.46 -16.63 15.15
N THR A 159 -17.55 -16.25 16.04
CA THR A 159 -17.82 -16.06 17.46
C THR A 159 -17.25 -14.75 17.93
N GLY A 160 -17.91 -14.09 18.86
CA GLY A 160 -17.43 -12.80 19.34
C GLY A 160 -18.29 -12.17 20.41
N TYR A 161 -18.13 -10.86 20.56
CA TYR A 161 -18.88 -10.04 21.52
C TYR A 161 -19.61 -8.91 20.80
N VAL A 162 -20.82 -8.66 21.25
CA VAL A 162 -21.60 -7.45 20.93
C VAL A 162 -21.49 -6.47 22.09
N PHE A 163 -21.31 -5.20 21.76
CA PHE A 163 -21.21 -4.07 22.69
C PHE A 163 -22.38 -3.12 22.44
N TYR A 164 -23.18 -2.91 23.46
CA TYR A 164 -24.37 -2.08 23.43
C TYR A 164 -24.08 -0.64 23.84
N PRO A 165 -24.95 0.32 23.50
CA PRO A 165 -24.78 1.73 23.83
C PRO A 165 -24.74 2.02 25.33
N ASP A 166 -25.41 1.19 26.15
CA ASP A 166 -25.44 1.29 27.61
C ASP A 166 -24.15 0.80 28.29
N GLY A 167 -23.16 0.33 27.49
CA GLY A 167 -21.90 -0.21 27.98
C GLY A 167 -21.94 -1.71 28.31
N SER A 168 -23.09 -2.36 28.23
CA SER A 168 -23.20 -3.81 28.40
C SER A 168 -22.61 -4.55 27.19
N SER A 169 -22.28 -5.83 27.39
CA SER A 169 -21.79 -6.69 26.31
C SER A 169 -22.29 -8.13 26.51
N SER A 170 -22.46 -8.84 25.39
CA SER A 170 -22.88 -10.23 25.35
C SER A 170 -22.10 -11.02 24.30
N GLY A 171 -21.99 -12.34 24.48
CA GLY A 171 -21.38 -13.21 23.49
C GLY A 171 -22.36 -13.53 22.36
N TRP A 172 -21.86 -13.58 21.12
CA TRP A 172 -22.63 -14.02 19.96
C TRP A 172 -21.91 -15.11 19.18
N ILE A 173 -22.67 -15.92 18.47
CA ILE A 173 -22.20 -16.96 17.54
C ILE A 173 -22.96 -16.79 16.23
N ALA A 174 -22.25 -16.83 15.09
CA ALA A 174 -22.90 -16.93 13.80
C ALA A 174 -22.44 -18.18 13.04
N VAL A 175 -23.36 -18.78 12.30
CA VAL A 175 -23.09 -19.95 11.45
C VAL A 175 -23.43 -19.56 10.01
N LEU A 176 -22.52 -19.90 9.08
CA LEU A 176 -22.71 -19.66 7.67
C LEU A 176 -23.78 -20.61 7.11
N ASP A 177 -24.89 -20.06 6.65
CA ASP A 177 -26.01 -20.84 6.08
C ASP A 177 -25.77 -21.15 4.60
N SER A 178 -25.28 -20.17 3.85
CA SER A 178 -25.02 -20.30 2.41
C SER A 178 -23.93 -19.33 1.95
N VAL A 179 -23.06 -19.80 1.08
CA VAL A 179 -22.07 -18.96 0.39
C VAL A 179 -22.78 -18.30 -0.79
N LYS A 180 -22.85 -16.97 -0.81
CA LYS A 180 -23.23 -16.24 -2.02
C LYS A 180 -22.06 -16.19 -2.96
N ILE A 181 -22.02 -17.06 -3.96
CA ILE A 181 -21.05 -16.98 -5.05
C ILE A 181 -21.44 -15.76 -5.91
N GLU A 182 -20.78 -14.62 -5.68
CA GLU A 182 -20.74 -13.59 -6.72
C GLU A 182 -20.04 -14.22 -7.92
N LYS A 183 -20.72 -14.29 -9.08
CA LYS A 183 -20.17 -14.86 -10.30
C LYS A 183 -18.89 -14.11 -10.65
N GLY A 184 -17.72 -14.68 -10.34
CA GLY A 184 -16.44 -14.07 -10.66
C GLY A 184 -15.19 -14.64 -9.97
N LYS A 185 -15.28 -15.40 -8.88
CA LYS A 185 -14.08 -15.95 -8.24
C LYS A 185 -14.24 -17.43 -7.91
N LYS A 186 -13.56 -18.28 -8.70
CA LYS A 186 -13.21 -19.64 -8.26
C LYS A 186 -12.02 -19.52 -7.32
N SER A 187 -12.24 -19.44 -6.02
CA SER A 187 -11.17 -19.64 -5.06
C SER A 187 -10.84 -21.13 -5.01
N LYS A 188 -9.61 -21.49 -5.33
CA LYS A 188 -9.05 -22.79 -4.94
C LYS A 188 -9.03 -22.84 -3.41
N LYS A 189 -9.73 -23.82 -2.82
CA LYS A 189 -9.52 -24.17 -1.42
C LYS A 189 -8.10 -24.69 -1.28
N GLU A 190 -7.19 -23.86 -0.81
CA GLU A 190 -5.97 -24.33 -0.19
C GLU A 190 -6.31 -24.67 1.28
N SER A 191 -5.93 -25.88 1.67
CA SER A 191 -6.05 -26.36 3.05
C SER A 191 -5.29 -25.40 3.96
N ALA A 192 -5.88 -25.07 5.11
CA ALA A 192 -5.23 -24.31 6.16
C ALA A 192 -3.89 -24.96 6.52
N SER A 193 -2.82 -24.45 5.88
CA SER A 193 -1.46 -24.71 6.33
C SER A 193 -1.25 -23.98 7.64
N ASN A 194 -0.52 -24.57 8.57
CA ASN A 194 -0.12 -23.96 9.83
C ASN A 194 0.54 -22.60 9.54
N LEU A 195 -0.26 -21.54 9.65
CA LEU A 195 0.22 -20.18 9.58
C LEU A 195 1.01 -19.92 10.84
N SER A 196 2.32 -19.86 10.74
CA SER A 196 3.13 -19.27 11.78
C SER A 196 2.70 -17.81 11.90
N LEU A 197 2.29 -17.41 13.10
CA LEU A 197 2.04 -15.99 13.39
C LEU A 197 3.36 -15.26 13.20
N VAL A 198 3.48 -14.54 12.08
CA VAL A 198 4.60 -13.63 11.84
C VAL A 198 4.30 -12.38 12.63
N PHE A 199 4.78 -12.32 13.87
CA PHE A 199 4.90 -11.06 14.57
C PHE A 199 6.03 -10.27 13.93
N PRO A 200 5.95 -8.93 13.87
CA PRO A 200 7.07 -8.12 13.44
C PRO A 200 8.18 -8.15 14.51
N GLU A 201 8.85 -9.28 14.65
CA GLU A 201 10.10 -9.41 15.37
C GLU A 201 11.23 -9.09 14.40
N GLY A 202 12.10 -8.14 14.75
CA GLY A 202 13.22 -7.71 13.92
C GLY A 202 12.77 -6.91 12.70
N ALA A 203 12.85 -7.45 11.53
CA ALA A 203 12.67 -6.75 10.25
C ALA A 203 11.22 -6.54 9.80
N TYR A 204 10.27 -6.33 10.70
CA TYR A 204 8.87 -5.98 10.38
C TYR A 204 8.22 -6.90 9.33
N GLY A 205 8.20 -8.20 9.59
CA GLY A 205 7.52 -9.18 8.76
C GLY A 205 8.30 -9.65 7.53
N LEU A 206 9.61 -9.39 7.46
CA LEU A 206 10.45 -10.08 6.50
C LEU A 206 10.55 -11.56 6.88
N HIS A 207 10.21 -12.42 5.94
CA HIS A 207 10.57 -13.82 6.01
C HIS A 207 12.06 -13.99 5.72
N GLU A 208 12.73 -14.91 6.38
CA GLU A 208 14.14 -15.27 6.10
C GLU A 208 14.33 -15.63 4.63
N ASP A 209 13.30 -16.20 3.99
CA ASP A 209 13.27 -16.53 2.57
C ASP A 209 12.20 -15.69 1.86
N VAL A 210 12.57 -14.52 1.34
CA VAL A 210 11.71 -13.76 0.42
C VAL A 210 11.68 -14.50 -0.92
N PRO A 211 10.53 -15.06 -1.34
CA PRO A 211 10.45 -15.70 -2.64
C PRO A 211 10.80 -14.71 -3.73
N SER A 212 11.84 -15.01 -4.50
CA SER A 212 12.24 -14.21 -5.66
C SER A 212 12.05 -15.01 -6.95
N PRO A 213 10.80 -15.24 -7.39
CA PRO A 213 10.53 -16.02 -8.58
C PRO A 213 11.05 -15.28 -9.81
N LYS A 214 11.81 -16.00 -10.67
CA LYS A 214 12.35 -15.43 -11.91
C LYS A 214 11.26 -15.07 -12.91
N THR A 215 10.12 -15.74 -12.85
CA THR A 215 8.98 -15.52 -13.74
C THR A 215 7.70 -15.33 -12.95
N ILE A 216 6.98 -14.26 -13.23
CA ILE A 216 5.72 -13.90 -12.57
C ILE A 216 4.73 -13.51 -13.65
N LEU A 217 3.50 -14.00 -13.52
CA LEU A 217 2.36 -13.58 -14.33
C LEU A 217 1.30 -12.96 -13.44
N ILE A 218 1.00 -11.68 -13.64
CA ILE A 218 -0.21 -11.04 -13.09
C ILE A 218 -1.23 -11.08 -14.22
N ASN A 219 -2.32 -11.80 -14.07
CA ASN A 219 -3.35 -11.95 -15.10
C ASN A 219 -4.60 -11.12 -14.80
N ASP A 220 -5.35 -10.75 -15.84
CA ASP A 220 -6.65 -10.08 -15.80
C ASP A 220 -6.70 -8.77 -14.97
N ALA A 221 -5.62 -8.01 -14.94
CA ALA A 221 -5.55 -6.77 -14.18
C ALA A 221 -5.97 -5.53 -14.99
N THR A 222 -6.39 -4.48 -14.28
CA THR A 222 -6.46 -3.13 -14.86
C THR A 222 -5.09 -2.46 -14.73
N ILE A 223 -4.41 -2.23 -15.84
CA ILE A 223 -3.03 -1.73 -15.87
C ILE A 223 -2.99 -0.26 -16.23
N TRP A 224 -2.48 0.58 -15.33
CA TRP A 224 -2.20 2.00 -15.55
C TRP A 224 -0.78 2.15 -16.08
N THR A 225 -0.60 2.16 -17.38
CA THR A 225 0.75 2.07 -17.98
C THR A 225 1.62 3.31 -17.74
N SER A 226 1.03 4.45 -17.44
CA SER A 226 1.69 5.78 -17.43
C SER A 226 2.44 6.08 -18.74
N GLY A 227 2.07 5.41 -19.83
CA GLY A 227 2.62 5.54 -21.16
C GLY A 227 1.53 5.84 -22.19
N LYS A 228 1.90 5.79 -23.48
CA LYS A 228 0.99 6.08 -24.60
C LYS A 228 -0.25 5.19 -24.67
N LYS A 229 -0.18 3.97 -24.11
CA LYS A 229 -1.29 3.01 -24.11
C LYS A 229 -2.38 3.34 -23.07
N GLY A 230 -2.14 4.32 -22.19
CA GLY A 230 -3.11 4.70 -21.17
C GLY A 230 -3.43 3.59 -20.18
N VAL A 231 -4.71 3.37 -19.90
CA VAL A 231 -5.22 2.33 -19.01
C VAL A 231 -5.69 1.14 -19.84
N LEU A 232 -5.20 -0.04 -19.53
CA LEU A 232 -5.56 -1.31 -20.16
C LEU A 232 -6.38 -2.13 -19.15
N LYS A 233 -7.54 -2.63 -19.55
CA LYS A 233 -8.43 -3.45 -18.71
C LYS A 233 -8.34 -4.92 -19.15
N GLU A 234 -8.35 -5.83 -18.15
CA GLU A 234 -8.31 -7.27 -18.41
C GLU A 234 -7.05 -7.69 -19.20
N TYR A 235 -5.90 -7.13 -18.82
CA TYR A 235 -4.62 -7.42 -19.42
C TYR A 235 -3.70 -8.14 -18.43
N ASP A 236 -2.80 -8.96 -19.00
CA ASP A 236 -1.77 -9.67 -18.27
C ASP A 236 -0.44 -8.93 -18.31
N ILE A 237 0.33 -9.08 -17.23
CA ILE A 237 1.71 -8.62 -17.13
C ILE A 237 2.62 -9.82 -16.88
N LEU A 238 3.51 -10.11 -17.82
CA LEU A 238 4.59 -11.08 -17.63
C LEU A 238 5.84 -10.35 -17.16
N ILE A 239 6.34 -10.73 -16.00
CA ILE A 239 7.61 -10.25 -15.43
C ILE A 239 8.62 -11.37 -15.52
N GLN A 240 9.82 -11.05 -16.01
CA GLN A 240 10.97 -11.97 -16.04
C GLN A 240 12.24 -11.22 -15.63
N ASP A 241 13.02 -11.84 -14.75
CA ASP A 241 14.29 -11.29 -14.26
C ASP A 241 14.15 -9.83 -13.77
N GLY A 242 13.12 -9.56 -12.96
CA GLY A 242 12.85 -8.25 -12.38
C GLY A 242 12.37 -7.17 -13.35
N LYS A 243 11.99 -7.54 -14.58
CA LYS A 243 11.53 -6.61 -15.63
C LYS A 243 10.19 -7.03 -16.20
N VAL A 244 9.38 -6.04 -16.57
CA VAL A 244 8.18 -6.27 -17.37
C VAL A 244 8.63 -6.77 -18.76
N LYS A 245 8.32 -8.01 -19.07
CA LYS A 245 8.68 -8.66 -20.34
C LYS A 245 7.61 -8.43 -21.40
N LYS A 246 6.34 -8.58 -21.02
CA LYS A 246 5.20 -8.47 -21.95
C LYS A 246 3.96 -7.96 -21.23
N ILE A 247 3.14 -7.20 -21.94
CA ILE A 247 1.79 -6.79 -21.54
C ILE A 247 0.88 -7.13 -22.72
N ALA A 248 -0.06 -8.05 -22.54
CA ALA A 248 -1.01 -8.50 -23.55
C ALA A 248 -2.21 -9.17 -22.87
N ILE A 249 -3.23 -9.51 -23.65
CA ILE A 249 -4.35 -10.36 -23.23
C ILE A 249 -3.94 -11.84 -23.38
N ASN A 250 -4.30 -12.69 -22.43
CA ASN A 250 -4.08 -14.15 -22.48
C ASN A 250 -2.61 -14.53 -22.73
N ILE A 251 -1.70 -14.11 -21.87
CA ILE A 251 -0.29 -14.50 -21.96
C ILE A 251 -0.13 -15.97 -21.57
N SER A 252 0.33 -16.79 -22.52
CA SER A 252 0.75 -18.16 -22.24
C SER A 252 2.06 -18.13 -21.44
N LEU A 253 2.10 -18.86 -20.32
CA LEU A 253 3.30 -18.96 -19.50
C LEU A 253 4.42 -19.70 -20.26
N PRO A 254 5.66 -19.22 -20.17
CA PRO A 254 6.81 -20.01 -20.60
C PRO A 254 6.92 -21.28 -19.74
N ARG A 255 7.53 -22.34 -20.28
CA ARG A 255 7.78 -23.58 -19.53
C ARG A 255 8.66 -23.30 -18.33
N GLY A 256 8.27 -23.79 -17.14
CA GLY A 256 9.01 -23.64 -15.88
C GLY A 256 8.12 -23.17 -14.73
N ASN A 257 8.72 -23.01 -13.55
CA ASN A 257 8.02 -22.49 -12.37
C ASN A 257 7.79 -20.99 -12.52
N ALA A 258 6.53 -20.58 -12.48
CA ALA A 258 6.13 -19.20 -12.47
C ALA A 258 5.17 -18.94 -11.30
N LEU A 259 5.31 -17.80 -10.64
CA LEU A 259 4.30 -17.30 -9.71
C LEU A 259 3.15 -16.71 -10.52
N ILE A 260 1.94 -17.16 -10.27
CA ILE A 260 0.73 -16.64 -10.93
C ILE A 260 -0.07 -15.86 -9.89
N ILE A 261 -0.38 -14.61 -10.23
CA ILE A 261 -1.18 -13.72 -9.38
C ILE A 261 -2.48 -13.40 -10.12
N ASP A 262 -3.61 -13.71 -9.48
CA ASP A 262 -4.92 -13.31 -9.98
C ASP A 262 -5.10 -11.79 -9.79
N GLY A 263 -5.13 -11.07 -10.91
CA GLY A 263 -5.33 -9.63 -10.99
C GLY A 263 -6.77 -9.21 -11.22
N THR A 264 -7.72 -10.15 -11.25
CA THR A 264 -9.13 -9.85 -11.49
C THR A 264 -9.66 -8.83 -10.50
N GLY A 265 -10.14 -7.68 -11.02
CA GLY A 265 -10.62 -6.56 -10.22
C GLY A 265 -9.53 -5.75 -9.51
N LYS A 266 -8.25 -6.10 -9.70
CA LYS A 266 -7.11 -5.35 -9.14
C LYS A 266 -6.56 -4.35 -10.15
N HIS A 267 -5.91 -3.32 -9.63
CA HIS A 267 -5.25 -2.30 -10.42
C HIS A 267 -3.74 -2.37 -10.21
N VAL A 268 -2.98 -2.31 -11.30
CA VAL A 268 -1.52 -2.27 -11.28
C VAL A 268 -1.05 -0.94 -11.84
N THR A 269 -0.23 -0.23 -11.07
CA THR A 269 0.39 1.04 -11.45
C THR A 269 1.92 0.92 -11.39
N PRO A 270 2.69 1.82 -12.01
CA PRO A 270 4.10 1.94 -11.69
C PRO A 270 4.29 2.26 -10.21
N GLY A 271 5.39 1.80 -9.61
CA GLY A 271 5.78 2.16 -8.26
C GLY A 271 6.01 3.68 -8.14
N LEU A 272 5.57 4.26 -7.02
CA LEU A 272 5.71 5.68 -6.77
C LEU A 272 7.17 6.06 -6.52
N ILE A 273 7.54 7.28 -6.87
CA ILE A 273 8.88 7.83 -6.74
C ILE A 273 8.79 9.14 -5.96
N ASP A 274 9.47 9.19 -4.80
CA ASP A 274 9.61 10.42 -4.02
C ASP A 274 10.94 11.11 -4.38
N ALA A 275 10.82 12.25 -5.03
CA ALA A 275 11.98 13.02 -5.50
C ALA A 275 12.71 13.78 -4.38
N HIS A 276 12.13 13.86 -3.19
CA HIS A 276 12.70 14.59 -2.05
C HIS A 276 12.35 13.92 -0.74
N SER A 277 13.22 13.05 -0.27
CA SER A 277 13.04 12.32 0.98
C SER A 277 14.19 12.55 1.96
N HIS A 278 13.87 12.36 3.24
CA HIS A 278 14.84 12.30 4.35
C HIS A 278 14.72 10.98 5.12
N MET A 279 13.89 10.09 4.64
CA MET A 279 13.67 8.76 5.18
C MET A 279 14.88 7.87 4.91
N ALA A 280 15.14 6.93 5.80
CA ALA A 280 16.29 6.02 5.74
C ALA A 280 17.66 6.74 5.81
N GLY A 281 17.70 7.93 6.40
CA GLY A 281 18.95 8.65 6.68
C GLY A 281 19.06 8.93 8.17
N GLU A 282 20.09 8.40 8.83
CA GLU A 282 20.27 8.54 10.27
C GLU A 282 20.65 9.97 10.66
N SER A 283 21.55 10.59 9.91
CA SER A 283 22.07 11.94 10.18
C SER A 283 22.14 12.76 8.89
N ILE A 284 21.03 13.37 8.53
CA ILE A 284 20.87 14.06 7.24
C ILE A 284 21.34 15.52 7.21
N ASN A 285 21.78 16.07 8.33
CA ASN A 285 22.12 17.48 8.45
C ASN A 285 23.55 17.69 8.93
N GLU A 286 24.49 17.85 8.01
CA GLU A 286 25.78 18.45 8.33
C GLU A 286 25.74 19.93 7.96
N GLY A 287 25.53 20.77 8.94
CA GLY A 287 25.31 22.22 8.72
C GLY A 287 26.41 23.11 9.34
N PHE A 288 27.56 22.56 9.63
CA PHE A 288 28.64 23.31 10.33
C PHE A 288 29.25 24.44 9.49
N GLN A 289 29.22 24.27 8.16
CA GLN A 289 29.77 25.22 7.19
C GLN A 289 28.68 25.63 6.17
N ASN A 290 28.87 26.73 5.44
CA ASN A 290 27.99 27.16 4.36
C ASN A 290 27.95 26.13 3.23
N VAL A 291 29.06 25.40 3.03
CA VAL A 291 29.23 24.39 1.99
C VAL A 291 29.72 23.10 2.63
N THR A 292 28.98 22.03 2.50
CA THR A 292 29.34 20.67 2.93
C THR A 292 29.13 19.67 1.79
N ALA A 293 29.57 20.06 0.58
CA ALA A 293 29.39 19.30 -0.65
C ALA A 293 30.10 17.93 -0.65
N GLU A 294 31.10 17.76 0.22
CA GLU A 294 31.83 16.51 0.46
C GLU A 294 31.03 15.45 1.22
N VAL A 295 30.01 15.86 1.99
CA VAL A 295 29.15 14.94 2.75
C VAL A 295 28.27 14.14 1.79
N ARG A 296 28.15 12.85 2.02
CA ARG A 296 27.38 11.96 1.15
C ARG A 296 26.28 11.26 1.93
N MET A 297 25.05 11.38 1.45
CA MET A 297 23.90 10.71 2.08
C MET A 297 23.99 9.18 2.03
N ARG A 298 24.75 8.64 1.08
CA ARG A 298 24.99 7.19 1.03
C ARG A 298 25.72 6.63 2.25
N ASP A 299 26.49 7.45 2.96
CA ASP A 299 27.29 7.03 4.09
C ASP A 299 26.48 6.97 5.40
N VAL A 300 25.25 7.50 5.40
CA VAL A 300 24.33 7.56 6.55
C VAL A 300 23.02 6.83 6.30
N ILE A 301 23.00 5.92 5.34
CA ILE A 301 21.79 5.11 5.06
C ILE A 301 21.49 4.19 6.25
N GLU A 302 20.29 4.30 6.82
CA GLU A 302 19.74 3.40 7.84
C GLU A 302 18.77 2.39 7.19
N PRO A 303 19.23 1.15 6.94
CA PRO A 303 18.44 0.16 6.21
C PRO A 303 17.25 -0.38 7.02
N ASN A 304 17.25 -0.20 8.34
CA ASN A 304 16.20 -0.67 9.23
C ASN A 304 15.18 0.43 9.60
N ASP A 305 15.23 1.60 8.95
CA ASP A 305 14.25 2.65 9.21
C ASP A 305 12.84 2.18 8.85
N VAL A 306 12.01 1.97 9.87
CA VAL A 306 10.61 1.54 9.72
C VAL A 306 9.78 2.48 8.84
N ALA A 307 10.24 3.71 8.62
CA ALA A 307 9.59 4.63 7.69
C ALA A 307 9.60 4.09 6.25
N MET A 308 10.62 3.32 5.85
CA MET A 308 10.64 2.63 4.55
C MET A 308 9.51 1.63 4.41
N TYR A 309 9.30 0.78 5.42
CA TYR A 309 8.19 -0.19 5.42
C TYR A 309 6.82 0.50 5.35
N ARG A 310 6.64 1.57 6.10
CA ARG A 310 5.41 2.38 6.06
C ARG A 310 5.20 3.05 4.70
N ALA A 311 6.27 3.48 4.06
CA ALA A 311 6.22 4.08 2.73
C ALA A 311 5.90 3.05 1.64
N LEU A 312 6.43 1.82 1.73
CA LEU A 312 6.03 0.68 0.90
C LEU A 312 4.52 0.44 1.00
N ALA A 313 3.96 0.46 2.21
CA ALA A 313 2.52 0.34 2.42
C ALA A 313 1.69 1.43 1.72
N GLY A 314 2.31 2.54 1.35
CA GLY A 314 1.73 3.60 0.53
C GLY A 314 1.99 3.45 -0.97
N GLY A 315 2.75 2.43 -1.40
CA GLY A 315 3.13 2.20 -2.80
C GLY A 315 4.42 2.88 -3.25
N LEU A 316 5.21 3.44 -2.31
CA LEU A 316 6.49 4.07 -2.65
C LEU A 316 7.56 2.99 -2.88
N THR A 317 8.29 3.08 -4.00
CA THR A 317 9.31 2.09 -4.39
C THR A 317 10.72 2.68 -4.51
N THR A 318 10.79 3.98 -4.72
CA THR A 318 12.06 4.68 -5.01
C THR A 318 12.04 6.04 -4.35
N ILE A 319 13.14 6.42 -3.72
CA ILE A 319 13.33 7.75 -3.10
C ILE A 319 14.63 8.39 -3.55
N ASN A 320 14.66 9.71 -3.50
CA ASN A 320 15.91 10.48 -3.52
C ASN A 320 16.18 10.97 -2.10
N LEU A 321 17.11 10.31 -1.39
CA LEU A 321 17.55 10.71 -0.07
C LEU A 321 18.45 11.93 -0.20
N LEU A 322 18.00 13.04 0.36
CA LEU A 322 18.68 14.33 0.30
C LEU A 322 19.24 14.73 1.65
N HIS A 323 20.35 15.44 1.62
CA HIS A 323 20.80 16.24 2.75
C HIS A 323 19.69 17.22 3.18
N GLY A 324 19.53 17.46 4.46
CA GLY A 324 18.57 18.42 4.98
C GLY A 324 18.91 19.87 4.59
N SER A 325 17.95 20.77 4.77
CA SER A 325 18.12 22.20 4.47
C SER A 325 18.80 22.93 5.65
N ALA A 326 19.93 22.40 6.12
CA ALA A 326 20.66 22.95 7.27
C ALA A 326 21.62 24.10 6.87
N ASN A 327 22.12 24.08 5.63
CA ASN A 327 23.07 25.04 5.07
C ASN A 327 22.78 25.31 3.58
N PRO A 328 23.33 26.38 2.97
CA PRO A 328 23.05 26.76 1.57
C PRO A 328 23.43 25.68 0.57
N ILE A 329 24.60 25.04 0.73
CA ILE A 329 25.07 23.94 -0.11
C ILE A 329 25.35 22.77 0.82
N GLY A 330 24.43 21.80 0.82
CA GLY A 330 24.52 20.59 1.63
C GLY A 330 25.28 19.47 0.95
N GLY A 331 24.99 18.23 1.34
CA GLY A 331 25.69 17.06 0.85
C GLY A 331 25.13 16.48 -0.46
N GLN A 332 25.84 15.46 -0.93
CA GLN A 332 25.49 14.68 -2.11
C GLN A 332 24.30 13.77 -1.79
N ASN A 333 23.33 13.74 -2.69
CA ASN A 333 22.17 12.86 -2.58
C ASN A 333 22.48 11.42 -2.98
N VAL A 334 21.54 10.53 -2.68
CA VAL A 334 21.52 9.16 -3.20
C VAL A 334 20.12 8.74 -3.57
N VAL A 335 19.95 8.18 -4.77
CA VAL A 335 18.69 7.55 -5.17
C VAL A 335 18.69 6.10 -4.72
N MET A 336 17.63 5.71 -4.02
CA MET A 336 17.49 4.38 -3.43
C MET A 336 16.20 3.72 -3.85
N LYS A 337 16.22 2.39 -3.93
CA LYS A 337 15.02 1.55 -4.01
C LYS A 337 14.71 1.00 -2.64
N LEU A 338 13.44 1.00 -2.26
CA LEU A 338 12.99 0.57 -0.94
C LEU A 338 12.96 -0.97 -0.83
N ARG A 339 14.10 -1.62 -1.05
CA ARG A 339 14.28 -3.08 -0.91
C ARG A 339 14.38 -3.43 0.57
N TRP A 340 13.23 -3.38 1.23
CA TRP A 340 13.13 -3.64 2.66
C TRP A 340 13.83 -4.96 3.05
N GLY A 341 14.68 -4.90 4.06
CA GLY A 341 15.50 -6.04 4.50
C GLY A 341 16.85 -6.21 3.81
N SER A 342 17.16 -5.38 2.82
CA SER A 342 18.49 -5.36 2.20
C SER A 342 19.48 -4.52 3.01
N PHE A 343 20.77 -4.75 2.82
CA PHE A 343 21.83 -3.91 3.38
C PHE A 343 21.88 -2.53 2.68
N SER A 344 22.51 -1.55 3.33
CA SER A 344 22.58 -0.16 2.85
C SER A 344 23.04 -0.03 1.38
N ASP A 345 24.12 -0.75 0.99
CA ASP A 345 24.63 -0.70 -0.38
C ASP A 345 23.69 -1.29 -1.43
N ASP A 346 22.86 -2.26 -1.03
CA ASP A 346 21.87 -2.91 -1.90
C ASP A 346 20.64 -2.05 -2.11
N LEU A 347 20.37 -1.08 -1.23
CA LEU A 347 19.33 -0.09 -1.44
C LEU A 347 19.67 0.91 -2.54
N ILE A 348 20.96 1.18 -2.78
CA ILE A 348 21.43 2.21 -3.71
C ILE A 348 21.06 1.85 -5.15
N PHE A 349 20.40 2.77 -5.84
CA PHE A 349 20.13 2.66 -7.27
C PHE A 349 21.30 3.27 -8.07
N LYS A 350 22.36 2.47 -8.26
CA LYS A 350 23.64 2.88 -8.90
C LYS A 350 23.49 3.60 -10.26
N PRO A 351 22.47 3.29 -11.13
CA PRO A 351 22.31 4.00 -12.42
C PRO A 351 21.80 5.43 -12.32
N ALA A 352 21.39 5.90 -11.14
CA ALA A 352 20.92 7.27 -10.98
C ALA A 352 22.12 8.26 -11.00
N PRO A 353 21.94 9.46 -11.56
CA PRO A 353 22.97 10.48 -11.52
C PRO A 353 23.23 10.96 -10.07
N GLN A 354 24.46 11.36 -9.83
CA GLN A 354 24.82 12.03 -8.58
C GLN A 354 24.31 13.48 -8.61
N GLY A 355 23.93 13.99 -7.44
CA GLY A 355 23.47 15.36 -7.28
C GLY A 355 23.90 15.92 -5.92
N ILE A 356 23.74 17.22 -5.74
CA ILE A 356 24.03 17.96 -4.51
C ILE A 356 22.77 18.72 -4.08
N LYS A 357 22.55 18.78 -2.77
CA LYS A 357 21.46 19.56 -2.19
C LYS A 357 21.82 21.03 -2.11
N PHE A 358 21.03 21.87 -2.75
CA PHE A 358 20.99 23.32 -2.52
C PHE A 358 19.74 23.68 -1.72
N ALA A 359 19.88 24.52 -0.71
CA ALA A 359 18.79 25.04 0.10
C ALA A 359 18.83 26.58 0.05
N LEU A 360 18.03 27.15 -0.85
CA LEU A 360 18.02 28.58 -1.12
C LEU A 360 16.81 29.28 -0.47
N GLY A 361 16.05 28.56 0.34
CA GLY A 361 14.82 29.03 0.92
C GLY A 361 14.93 29.46 2.38
N GLU A 362 13.77 29.52 3.01
CA GLU A 362 13.57 30.06 4.36
C GLU A 362 14.28 29.25 5.47
N ASN A 363 14.47 27.94 5.29
CA ASN A 363 15.11 27.11 6.32
C ASN A 363 16.52 27.56 6.63
N VAL A 364 17.30 27.89 5.61
CA VAL A 364 18.67 28.36 5.77
C VAL A 364 18.72 29.74 6.42
N LYS A 365 17.76 30.63 6.09
CA LYS A 365 17.65 31.98 6.67
C LYS A 365 17.25 31.96 8.15
N ARG A 366 16.50 30.94 8.59
CA ARG A 366 16.01 30.81 9.96
C ARG A 366 17.06 30.37 10.97
N VAL A 367 18.21 29.89 10.53
CA VAL A 367 19.32 29.50 11.43
C VAL A 367 20.02 30.74 12.01
N ARG A 368 19.21 31.73 12.39
CA ARG A 368 19.66 33.05 12.92
C ARG A 368 20.46 32.97 14.22
N SER A 369 20.32 31.90 14.98
CA SER A 369 20.93 31.79 16.30
C SER A 369 22.46 31.66 16.28
N TYR A 370 23.06 31.43 15.11
CA TYR A 370 24.53 31.18 15.03
C TYR A 370 25.29 32.13 14.11
N GLY A 371 24.62 33.07 13.42
CA GLY A 371 25.31 34.04 12.56
C GLY A 371 26.18 33.48 11.45
N ARG A 372 25.88 32.23 10.99
CA ARG A 372 26.81 31.44 10.15
C ARG A 372 26.54 31.60 8.66
N TYR A 373 25.35 32.02 8.26
CA TYR A 373 24.92 32.05 6.87
C TYR A 373 24.53 33.46 6.44
N PRO A 374 24.73 33.81 5.14
CA PRO A 374 24.24 35.08 4.63
C PRO A 374 22.73 35.23 4.82
N GLU A 375 22.27 36.43 5.12
CA GLU A 375 20.88 36.75 5.35
C GLU A 375 20.05 36.92 4.05
N THR A 376 20.64 36.74 2.89
CA THR A 376 20.02 36.98 1.58
C THR A 376 19.11 35.86 1.16
#